data_c99fe8964dcbc98d0ab512fce535122c
#
_entry.id   c99fe8964dcbc98d0ab512fce535122c
#
_cell.length_a   1.000
_cell.length_b   1.000
_cell.length_c   1.000
_cell.angle_alpha   90.00
_cell.angle_beta   90.00
_cell.angle_gamma   90.00
#
_symmetry.space_group_name_H-M   'P 1'
#
loop_
_entity.id
_entity.type
_entity.pdbx_description
1 polymer ?
#
loop_
_entity_poly.entity_id
_entity_poly.type
_entity_poly.pdbx_seq_one_letter_code
_entity_poly.pdbx_strand_id
1 'polypeptide(L)'
;IATQGVAEVYSIAPTREMAVLAAGHASQGAFWINDETGKWSGSTYYGTFPTWVSTYNDRQGLDFRIGEMTWAPYLPVTSYRYLTSEVKQVTFKHKFDDERKNKYRKLKTSPYANEEVNRLVNACLNATSVGQDLVPDMLNLAYYAGNYDHRPVSVLPMEMQDTYVRLDATLAELLDIIDRKVGLSNTLFYITSTGYTDAEPLDHTKYRIP
;
A
#
# COMPACT_ATOMS: atom_id res chain seq x y z
N ILE A 1 -19.61 -10.63 8.51
CA ILE A 1 -18.68 -11.74 8.17
C ILE A 1 -17.93 -12.15 9.44
N ALA A 2 -17.02 -11.38 9.98
CA ALA A 2 -16.19 -11.75 11.14
C ALA A 2 -16.98 -12.22 12.39
N THR A 3 -18.19 -11.73 12.62
CA THR A 3 -19.03 -12.11 13.76
C THR A 3 -19.69 -13.49 13.62
N GLN A 4 -19.57 -14.14 12.47
CA GLN A 4 -20.11 -15.50 12.25
C GLN A 4 -19.21 -16.61 12.81
N GLY A 5 -18.05 -16.26 13.38
CA GLY A 5 -17.22 -17.15 14.20
C GLY A 5 -16.28 -18.09 13.44
N VAL A 6 -16.43 -18.22 12.12
CA VAL A 6 -15.62 -19.11 11.27
C VAL A 6 -14.94 -18.38 10.10
N ALA A 7 -15.35 -17.15 9.79
CA ALA A 7 -14.75 -16.35 8.74
C ALA A 7 -13.41 -15.76 9.17
N GLU A 8 -12.40 -15.81 8.30
CA GLU A 8 -11.14 -15.12 8.50
C GLU A 8 -11.20 -13.69 7.97
N VAL A 9 -10.85 -12.72 8.80
CA VAL A 9 -10.86 -11.30 8.45
C VAL A 9 -9.53 -10.68 8.88
N TYR A 10 -8.78 -10.14 7.92
CA TYR A 10 -7.53 -9.44 8.16
C TYR A 10 -7.56 -8.05 7.54
N SER A 11 -6.82 -7.13 8.15
CA SER A 11 -6.59 -5.79 7.60
C SER A 11 -5.10 -5.52 7.47
N ILE A 12 -4.66 -5.08 6.29
CA ILE A 12 -3.27 -4.81 5.96
C ILE A 12 -3.17 -3.42 5.34
N ALA A 13 -2.38 -2.54 5.96
CA ALA A 13 -2.24 -1.16 5.52
C ALA A 13 -0.84 -0.61 5.83
N PRO A 14 -0.37 0.43 5.13
CA PRO A 14 0.90 1.07 5.47
C PRO A 14 0.90 1.72 6.86
N THR A 15 -0.23 2.26 7.31
CA THR A 15 -0.33 2.97 8.59
C THR A 15 -1.26 2.27 9.57
N ARG A 16 -1.01 2.50 10.86
CA ARG A 16 -1.81 1.93 11.95
C ARG A 16 -3.28 2.34 11.85
N GLU A 17 -3.53 3.61 11.60
CA GLU A 17 -4.87 4.17 11.54
C GLU A 17 -5.70 3.48 10.45
N MET A 18 -5.15 3.36 9.25
CA MET A 18 -5.81 2.68 8.14
C MET A 18 -6.08 1.21 8.46
N ALA A 19 -5.09 0.50 9.02
CA ALA A 19 -5.24 -0.91 9.35
C ALA A 19 -6.33 -1.16 10.41
N VAL A 20 -6.31 -0.37 11.50
CA VAL A 20 -7.23 -0.56 12.63
C VAL A 20 -8.66 -0.14 12.26
N LEU A 21 -8.83 0.99 11.56
CA LEU A 21 -10.15 1.45 11.14
C LEU A 21 -10.82 0.45 10.19
N ALA A 22 -10.06 -0.12 9.25
CA ALA A 22 -10.59 -1.10 8.31
C ALA A 22 -10.85 -2.48 8.95
N ALA A 23 -10.08 -2.87 9.97
CA ALA A 23 -10.25 -4.14 10.66
C ALA A 23 -11.55 -4.21 11.47
N GLY A 24 -11.96 -3.10 12.06
CA GLY A 24 -13.07 -3.09 13.03
C GLY A 24 -12.75 -3.92 14.28
N HIS A 25 -13.80 -4.38 14.99
CA HIS A 25 -13.65 -5.05 16.28
C HIS A 25 -13.47 -6.57 16.21
N ALA A 26 -13.96 -7.22 15.16
CA ALA A 26 -14.07 -8.68 15.08
C ALA A 26 -13.07 -9.32 14.10
N SER A 27 -12.08 -8.59 13.64
CA SER A 27 -11.02 -9.10 12.79
C SER A 27 -10.04 -9.99 13.59
N GLN A 28 -9.39 -10.94 12.93
CA GLN A 28 -8.30 -11.75 13.49
C GLN A 28 -6.97 -11.00 13.52
N GLY A 29 -6.84 -9.90 12.77
CA GLY A 29 -5.63 -9.11 12.81
C GLY A 29 -5.70 -7.82 11.98
N ALA A 30 -5.02 -6.80 12.49
CA ALA A 30 -4.73 -5.57 11.76
C ALA A 30 -3.22 -5.35 11.76
N PHE A 31 -2.63 -5.19 10.57
CA PHE A 31 -1.18 -5.10 10.40
C PHE A 31 -0.78 -3.82 9.68
N TRP A 32 0.29 -3.19 10.18
CA TRP A 32 0.85 -1.95 9.63
C TRP A 32 2.36 -1.93 9.73
N ILE A 33 3.01 -1.09 8.93
CA ILE A 33 4.46 -0.91 8.96
C ILE A 33 4.83 -0.01 10.15
N ASN A 34 5.70 -0.49 11.03
CA ASN A 34 6.24 0.29 12.14
C ASN A 34 7.21 1.37 11.65
N ASP A 35 7.05 2.60 12.12
CA ASP A 35 7.84 3.76 11.69
C ASP A 35 9.30 3.72 12.08
N GLU A 36 9.63 2.97 13.14
CA GLU A 36 10.99 2.90 13.67
C GLU A 36 11.76 1.70 13.13
N THR A 37 11.09 0.56 13.01
CA THR A 37 11.74 -0.72 12.67
C THR A 37 11.52 -1.16 11.22
N GLY A 38 10.49 -0.65 10.54
CA GLY A 38 10.08 -1.12 9.22
C GLY A 38 9.41 -2.51 9.22
N LYS A 39 9.28 -3.13 10.38
CA LYS A 39 8.62 -4.42 10.52
C LYS A 39 7.11 -4.26 10.54
N TRP A 40 6.40 -5.24 10.03
CA TRP A 40 4.96 -5.33 10.22
C TRP A 40 4.64 -5.53 11.69
N SER A 41 3.74 -4.73 12.20
CA SER A 41 3.28 -4.73 13.59
C SER A 41 1.77 -4.93 13.62
N GLY A 42 1.24 -5.34 14.76
CA GLY A 42 -0.17 -5.52 15.01
C GLY A 42 -0.57 -5.07 16.40
N SER A 43 -1.85 -5.21 16.74
CA SER A 43 -2.37 -4.91 18.07
C SER A 43 -2.69 -6.20 18.84
N THR A 44 -2.34 -6.25 20.11
CA THR A 44 -2.76 -7.32 21.03
C THR A 44 -4.26 -7.36 21.26
N TYR A 45 -5.00 -6.33 20.83
CA TYR A 45 -6.45 -6.31 20.84
C TYR A 45 -7.05 -7.47 20.01
N TYR A 46 -6.40 -7.84 18.91
CA TYR A 46 -6.83 -8.93 18.02
C TYR A 46 -6.27 -10.31 18.42
N GLY A 47 -5.66 -10.42 19.60
CA GLY A 47 -5.10 -11.67 20.10
C GLY A 47 -3.57 -11.77 19.94
N THR A 48 -3.09 -13.00 19.86
CA THR A 48 -1.65 -13.28 19.73
C THR A 48 -1.15 -12.88 18.36
N PHE A 49 0.01 -12.23 18.33
CA PHE A 49 0.65 -11.84 17.06
C PHE A 49 0.97 -13.08 16.21
N PRO A 50 0.48 -13.16 14.97
CA PRO A 50 0.59 -14.39 14.18
C PRO A 50 2.03 -14.74 13.83
N THR A 51 2.36 -16.02 13.93
CA THR A 51 3.70 -16.55 13.62
C THR A 51 4.10 -16.28 12.16
N TRP A 52 3.14 -16.30 11.23
CA TRP A 52 3.43 -16.04 9.82
C TRP A 52 3.90 -14.59 9.57
N VAL A 53 3.38 -13.60 10.33
CA VAL A 53 3.86 -12.22 10.26
C VAL A 53 5.26 -12.10 10.85
N SER A 54 5.53 -12.77 11.98
CA SER A 54 6.88 -12.82 12.56
C SER A 54 7.88 -13.44 11.59
N THR A 55 7.51 -14.56 10.97
CA THR A 55 8.34 -15.25 9.97
C THR A 55 8.60 -14.35 8.75
N TYR A 56 7.59 -13.61 8.28
CA TYR A 56 7.77 -12.64 7.21
C TYR A 56 8.78 -11.54 7.62
N ASN A 57 8.59 -10.94 8.79
CA ASN A 57 9.49 -9.93 9.32
C ASN A 57 10.94 -10.40 9.41
N ASP A 58 11.17 -11.65 9.81
CA ASP A 58 12.51 -12.18 10.04
C ASP A 58 13.21 -12.64 8.75
N ARG A 59 12.46 -12.92 7.69
CA ARG A 59 13.01 -13.45 6.43
C ARG A 59 12.91 -12.50 5.24
N GLN A 60 11.90 -11.65 5.23
CA GLN A 60 11.53 -10.82 4.07
C GLN A 60 11.19 -9.38 4.47
N GLY A 61 11.51 -8.99 5.71
CA GLY A 61 11.18 -7.68 6.24
C GLY A 61 11.69 -6.52 5.37
N LEU A 62 10.97 -5.41 5.43
CA LEU A 62 11.33 -4.19 4.72
C LEU A 62 12.71 -3.66 5.14
N ASP A 63 13.10 -3.86 6.40
CA ASP A 63 14.38 -3.45 6.95
C ASP A 63 15.59 -4.02 6.22
N PHE A 64 15.47 -5.23 5.63
CA PHE A 64 16.53 -5.83 4.82
C PHE A 64 16.69 -5.20 3.43
N ARG A 65 15.65 -4.54 2.91
CA ARG A 65 15.59 -4.09 1.52
C ARG A 65 15.63 -2.59 1.34
N ILE A 66 15.22 -1.83 2.34
CA ILE A 66 15.02 -0.38 2.24
C ILE A 66 16.29 0.37 1.80
N GLY A 67 17.47 -0.11 2.20
CA GLY A 67 18.76 0.51 1.83
C GLY A 67 19.07 0.46 0.34
N GLU A 68 18.51 -0.52 -0.37
CA GLU A 68 18.71 -0.69 -1.81
C GLU A 68 17.58 -0.04 -2.64
N MET A 69 16.49 0.37 -1.99
CA MET A 69 15.33 0.91 -2.68
C MET A 69 15.59 2.31 -3.20
N THR A 70 15.32 2.50 -4.47
CA THR A 70 15.42 3.80 -5.14
C THR A 70 14.16 4.04 -5.94
N TRP A 71 13.43 5.09 -5.62
CA TRP A 71 12.27 5.50 -6.39
C TRP A 71 12.66 6.53 -7.45
N ALA A 72 12.53 6.13 -8.68
CA ALA A 72 12.69 6.95 -9.88
C ALA A 72 11.48 6.74 -10.80
N PRO A 73 11.26 7.57 -11.83
CA PRO A 73 10.13 7.40 -12.74
C PRO A 73 10.04 5.98 -13.29
N TYR A 74 8.85 5.39 -13.23
CA TYR A 74 8.55 4.05 -13.74
C TYR A 74 8.48 4.01 -15.26
N LEU A 75 7.90 5.06 -15.84
CA LEU A 75 7.82 5.24 -17.29
C LEU A 75 8.93 6.21 -17.77
N PRO A 76 9.18 6.24 -19.08
CA PRO A 76 10.01 7.31 -19.67
C PRO A 76 9.49 8.69 -19.25
N VAL A 77 10.38 9.60 -18.88
CA VAL A 77 10.01 10.94 -18.37
C VAL A 77 9.06 11.70 -19.31
N THR A 78 9.19 11.48 -20.62
CA THR A 78 8.33 12.08 -21.65
C THR A 78 6.88 11.60 -21.60
N SER A 79 6.58 10.52 -20.87
CA SER A 79 5.23 9.99 -20.70
C SER A 79 4.43 10.73 -19.62
N TYR A 80 5.09 11.49 -18.75
CA TYR A 80 4.44 12.27 -17.69
C TYR A 80 3.99 13.61 -18.26
N ARG A 81 2.68 13.80 -18.40
CA ARG A 81 2.10 14.91 -19.18
C ARG A 81 1.59 16.09 -18.33
N TYR A 82 1.37 15.87 -17.04
CA TYR A 82 0.71 16.84 -16.16
C TYR A 82 1.71 17.65 -15.34
N LEU A 83 2.85 17.98 -15.94
CA LEU A 83 3.82 18.87 -15.32
C LEU A 83 3.31 20.31 -15.48
N THR A 84 3.23 21.04 -14.38
CA THR A 84 2.90 22.47 -14.45
C THR A 84 4.00 23.20 -15.19
N SER A 85 3.66 24.24 -15.98
CA SER A 85 4.65 25.02 -16.74
C SER A 85 5.69 25.72 -15.86
N GLU A 86 5.45 25.81 -14.56
CA GLU A 86 6.31 26.45 -13.56
C GLU A 86 7.36 25.48 -12.99
N VAL A 87 7.11 24.17 -13.02
CA VAL A 87 8.03 23.17 -12.49
C VAL A 87 8.88 22.61 -13.63
N LYS A 88 10.11 23.05 -13.73
CA LYS A 88 11.12 22.46 -14.63
C LYS A 88 11.67 21.17 -14.02
N GLN A 89 10.80 20.21 -13.75
CA GLN A 89 11.23 18.92 -13.27
C GLN A 89 11.67 18.06 -14.44
N VAL A 90 12.95 17.72 -14.50
CA VAL A 90 13.52 16.90 -15.58
C VAL A 90 13.38 15.41 -15.23
N THR A 91 13.52 15.07 -13.95
CA THR A 91 13.39 13.72 -13.40
C THR A 91 13.43 13.81 -11.88
N PHE A 92 13.17 12.68 -11.19
CA PHE A 92 13.37 12.57 -9.75
C PHE A 92 14.08 11.27 -9.38
N LYS A 93 14.68 11.27 -8.20
CA LYS A 93 15.30 10.09 -7.60
C LYS A 93 15.29 10.20 -6.09
N HIS A 94 14.53 9.36 -5.41
CA HIS A 94 14.45 9.29 -3.96
C HIS A 94 15.11 8.00 -3.45
N LYS A 95 16.00 8.13 -2.49
CA LYS A 95 16.58 7.03 -1.72
C LYS A 95 16.06 7.08 -0.30
N PHE A 96 15.77 5.94 0.27
CA PHE A 96 15.21 5.85 1.63
C PHE A 96 16.28 5.61 2.70
N ASP A 97 17.52 5.31 2.30
CA ASP A 97 18.63 5.07 3.23
C ASP A 97 19.23 6.35 3.81
N ASP A 98 19.17 7.46 3.06
CA ASP A 98 19.82 8.71 3.44
C ASP A 98 19.18 9.40 4.67
N GLU A 99 18.01 8.94 5.13
CA GLU A 99 17.27 9.55 6.23
C GLU A 99 17.05 8.61 7.41
N ARG A 100 18.09 8.39 8.18
CA ARG A 100 18.18 7.43 9.29
C ARG A 100 17.02 7.47 10.30
N LYS A 101 16.37 8.62 10.49
CA LYS A 101 15.29 8.77 11.50
C LYS A 101 13.88 8.61 10.96
N ASN A 102 13.65 8.81 9.64
CA ASN A 102 12.31 8.89 9.06
C ASN A 102 12.14 8.03 7.80
N LYS A 103 13.10 7.13 7.50
CA LYS A 103 13.11 6.37 6.26
C LYS A 103 11.83 5.56 6.03
N TYR A 104 11.32 4.89 7.02
CA TYR A 104 10.09 4.10 6.92
C TYR A 104 8.85 4.98 6.80
N ARG A 105 8.81 6.10 7.51
CA ARG A 105 7.72 7.07 7.40
C ARG A 105 7.64 7.67 6.00
N LYS A 106 8.78 8.04 5.40
CA LYS A 106 8.83 8.52 4.02
C LYS A 106 8.47 7.44 3.01
N LEU A 107 8.95 6.21 3.20
CA LEU A 107 8.58 5.10 2.35
C LEU A 107 7.06 4.89 2.35
N LYS A 108 6.37 5.05 3.49
CA LYS A 108 4.92 4.90 3.57
C LYS A 108 4.12 5.92 2.75
N THR A 109 4.74 7.02 2.35
CA THR A 109 4.16 8.01 1.42
C THR A 109 4.67 7.85 -0.02
N SER A 110 5.26 6.72 -0.34
CA SER A 110 5.72 6.34 -1.68
C SER A 110 4.96 5.11 -2.19
N PRO A 111 5.00 4.83 -3.50
CA PRO A 111 4.38 3.63 -4.07
C PRO A 111 4.93 2.31 -3.50
N TYR A 112 6.13 2.30 -2.97
CA TYR A 112 6.72 1.10 -2.37
C TYR A 112 5.98 0.61 -1.12
N ALA A 113 5.24 1.48 -0.43
CA ALA A 113 4.35 1.04 0.64
C ALA A 113 3.27 0.08 0.12
N ASN A 114 2.79 0.32 -1.09
CA ASN A 114 1.75 -0.49 -1.72
C ASN A 114 2.30 -1.87 -2.14
N GLU A 115 3.52 -1.91 -2.64
CA GLU A 115 4.20 -3.17 -2.93
C GLU A 115 4.41 -4.01 -1.64
N GLU A 116 4.71 -3.35 -0.52
CA GLU A 116 4.83 -4.04 0.78
C GLU A 116 3.49 -4.61 1.27
N VAL A 117 2.38 -3.93 1.02
CA VAL A 117 1.03 -4.47 1.29
C VAL A 117 0.84 -5.78 0.51
N ASN A 118 1.08 -5.80 -0.80
CA ASN A 118 0.96 -7.01 -1.62
C ASN A 118 1.86 -8.15 -1.13
N ARG A 119 3.08 -7.85 -0.71
CA ARG A 119 3.99 -8.87 -0.17
C ARG A 119 3.43 -9.53 1.09
N LEU A 120 2.86 -8.73 2.00
CA LEU A 120 2.23 -9.28 3.20
C LEU A 120 0.92 -10.01 2.89
N VAL A 121 0.13 -9.53 1.91
CA VAL A 121 -1.05 -10.26 1.40
C VAL A 121 -0.66 -11.63 0.88
N ASN A 122 0.38 -11.73 0.08
CA ASN A 122 0.86 -13.02 -0.43
C ASN A 122 1.31 -13.95 0.72
N ALA A 123 1.98 -13.42 1.74
CA ALA A 123 2.35 -14.18 2.92
C ALA A 123 1.12 -14.65 3.72
N CYS A 124 0.12 -13.79 3.88
CA CYS A 124 -1.16 -14.11 4.51
C CYS A 124 -1.86 -15.28 3.80
N LEU A 125 -2.09 -15.15 2.49
CA LEU A 125 -2.76 -16.17 1.68
C LEU A 125 -2.00 -17.50 1.60
N ASN A 126 -0.69 -17.50 1.84
CA ASN A 126 0.11 -18.74 1.93
C ASN A 126 0.06 -19.40 3.31
N ALA A 127 -0.29 -18.67 4.35
CA ALA A 127 -0.17 -19.11 5.73
C ALA A 127 -1.50 -19.29 6.46
N THR A 128 -2.60 -18.85 5.85
CA THR A 128 -3.95 -18.87 6.43
C THR A 128 -4.91 -19.63 5.51
N SER A 129 -6.14 -19.84 5.97
CA SER A 129 -7.22 -20.48 5.20
C SER A 129 -8.04 -19.49 4.36
N VAL A 130 -7.66 -18.22 4.32
CA VAL A 130 -8.42 -17.19 3.60
C VAL A 130 -8.71 -17.60 2.16
N GLY A 131 -9.99 -17.69 1.81
CA GLY A 131 -10.49 -18.09 0.51
C GLY A 131 -10.30 -19.58 0.17
N GLN A 132 -10.03 -20.45 1.14
CA GLN A 132 -9.76 -21.89 0.92
C GLN A 132 -10.95 -22.79 1.27
N ASP A 133 -12.04 -22.25 1.81
CA ASP A 133 -13.24 -22.99 2.16
C ASP A 133 -14.51 -22.31 1.57
N LEU A 134 -15.70 -22.76 2.03
CA LEU A 134 -16.97 -22.20 1.57
C LEU A 134 -17.48 -21.01 2.41
N VAL A 135 -16.75 -20.65 3.44
CA VAL A 135 -17.10 -19.50 4.28
C VAL A 135 -16.49 -18.24 3.67
N PRO A 136 -17.28 -17.17 3.46
CA PRO A 136 -16.74 -15.93 2.93
C PRO A 136 -15.78 -15.27 3.92
N ASP A 137 -14.53 -15.12 3.51
CA ASP A 137 -13.50 -14.39 4.22
C ASP A 137 -13.38 -12.94 3.74
N MET A 138 -12.60 -12.12 4.42
CA MET A 138 -12.43 -10.72 4.04
C MET A 138 -10.99 -10.23 4.26
N LEU A 139 -10.40 -9.66 3.21
CA LEU A 139 -9.17 -8.89 3.30
C LEU A 139 -9.46 -7.41 3.09
N ASN A 140 -9.20 -6.61 4.11
CA ASN A 140 -9.24 -5.15 4.02
C ASN A 140 -7.84 -4.65 3.73
N LEU A 141 -7.64 -4.09 2.54
CA LEU A 141 -6.35 -3.61 2.08
C LEU A 141 -6.40 -2.10 1.89
N ALA A 142 -5.42 -1.38 2.41
CA ALA A 142 -5.31 0.04 2.14
C ALA A 142 -4.01 0.32 1.38
N TYR A 143 -4.13 1.12 0.32
CA TYR A 143 -3.02 1.57 -0.52
C TYR A 143 -2.87 3.08 -0.40
N TYR A 144 -1.63 3.54 -0.45
CA TYR A 144 -1.33 4.95 -0.44
C TYR A 144 -1.32 5.49 -1.88
N ALA A 145 -2.16 6.49 -2.13
CA ALA A 145 -2.25 7.19 -3.42
C ALA A 145 -2.18 8.72 -3.22
N GLY A 146 -1.43 9.15 -2.22
CA GLY A 146 -1.28 10.56 -1.84
C GLY A 146 0.05 11.16 -2.25
N ASN A 147 0.30 12.36 -1.75
CA ASN A 147 1.49 13.15 -2.04
C ASN A 147 2.71 12.63 -1.26
N TYR A 148 3.83 12.42 -1.96
CA TYR A 148 5.07 12.01 -1.32
C TYR A 148 5.52 13.02 -0.25
N ASP A 149 5.87 12.50 0.92
CA ASP A 149 6.29 13.27 2.09
C ASP A 149 5.29 14.39 2.46
N HIS A 150 4.00 14.18 2.11
CA HIS A 150 2.91 15.15 2.31
C HIS A 150 3.16 16.52 1.68
N ARG A 151 4.00 16.60 0.65
CA ARG A 151 4.28 17.83 -0.05
C ARG A 151 3.19 18.16 -1.07
N PRO A 152 2.92 19.44 -1.35
CA PRO A 152 1.94 19.83 -2.36
C PRO A 152 2.24 19.22 -3.73
N VAL A 153 1.19 18.87 -4.48
CA VAL A 153 1.31 18.33 -5.86
C VAL A 153 2.05 19.28 -6.78
N SER A 154 1.87 20.59 -6.60
CA SER A 154 2.59 21.63 -7.35
C SER A 154 4.11 21.53 -7.23
N VAL A 155 4.62 20.96 -6.14
CA VAL A 155 6.06 20.80 -5.90
C VAL A 155 6.59 19.48 -6.48
N LEU A 156 5.80 18.42 -6.42
CA LEU A 156 6.20 17.06 -6.82
C LEU A 156 5.17 16.41 -7.77
N PRO A 157 4.87 17.04 -8.92
CA PRO A 157 3.80 16.56 -9.80
C PRO A 157 4.15 15.24 -10.49
N MET A 158 5.44 14.97 -10.75
CA MET A 158 5.86 13.73 -11.41
C MET A 158 5.77 12.55 -10.44
N GLU A 159 6.15 12.74 -9.19
CA GLU A 159 6.02 11.73 -8.13
C GLU A 159 4.55 11.33 -7.92
N MET A 160 3.65 12.29 -7.96
CA MET A 160 2.21 12.01 -7.85
C MET A 160 1.74 11.14 -9.02
N GLN A 161 2.08 11.50 -10.26
CA GLN A 161 1.72 10.70 -11.43
C GLN A 161 2.34 9.31 -11.38
N ASP A 162 3.62 9.21 -10.99
CA ASP A 162 4.32 7.93 -10.86
C ASP A 162 3.69 7.04 -9.77
N THR A 163 3.18 7.66 -8.70
CA THR A 163 2.45 6.93 -7.65
C THR A 163 1.22 6.23 -8.23
N TYR A 164 0.44 6.89 -9.08
CA TYR A 164 -0.73 6.27 -9.72
C TYR A 164 -0.34 5.22 -10.76
N VAL A 165 0.69 5.47 -11.56
CA VAL A 165 1.21 4.48 -12.53
C VAL A 165 1.65 3.20 -11.84
N ARG A 166 2.37 3.34 -10.71
CA ARG A 166 2.81 2.18 -9.93
C ARG A 166 1.66 1.53 -9.15
N LEU A 167 0.68 2.30 -8.72
CA LEU A 167 -0.51 1.74 -8.07
C LEU A 167 -1.27 0.83 -9.02
N ASP A 168 -1.43 1.22 -10.28
CA ASP A 168 -2.04 0.38 -11.32
C ASP A 168 -1.29 -0.96 -11.45
N ALA A 169 0.04 -0.92 -11.57
CA ALA A 169 0.87 -2.13 -11.64
C ALA A 169 0.76 -2.98 -10.35
N THR A 170 0.70 -2.34 -9.18
CA THR A 170 0.54 -3.02 -7.89
C THR A 170 -0.82 -3.69 -7.76
N LEU A 171 -1.88 -3.06 -8.26
CA LEU A 171 -3.22 -3.67 -8.28
C LEU A 171 -3.28 -4.85 -9.26
N ALA A 172 -2.64 -4.75 -10.41
CA ALA A 172 -2.51 -5.89 -11.34
C ALA A 172 -1.79 -7.07 -10.68
N GLU A 173 -0.68 -6.83 -9.97
CA GLU A 173 0.01 -7.86 -9.17
C GLU A 173 -0.90 -8.47 -8.09
N LEU A 174 -1.69 -7.64 -7.40
CA LEU A 174 -2.65 -8.13 -6.40
C LEU A 174 -3.66 -9.09 -7.03
N LEU A 175 -4.22 -8.72 -8.18
CA LEU A 175 -5.19 -9.58 -8.90
C LEU A 175 -4.54 -10.91 -9.29
N ASP A 176 -3.30 -10.90 -9.77
CA ASP A 176 -2.55 -12.12 -10.08
C ASP A 176 -2.28 -13.00 -8.85
N ILE A 177 -1.97 -12.39 -7.70
CA ILE A 177 -1.79 -13.11 -6.43
C ILE A 177 -3.10 -13.80 -6.03
N ILE A 178 -4.21 -13.07 -6.07
CA ILE A 178 -5.54 -13.58 -5.69
C ILE A 178 -6.00 -14.65 -6.67
N ASP A 179 -5.82 -14.46 -7.97
CA ASP A 179 -6.21 -15.45 -8.96
C ASP A 179 -5.51 -16.78 -8.76
N ARG A 180 -4.21 -16.76 -8.50
CA ARG A 180 -3.44 -17.98 -8.22
C ARG A 180 -3.80 -18.69 -6.93
N LYS A 181 -4.30 -17.96 -5.92
CA LYS A 181 -4.55 -18.51 -4.57
C LYS A 181 -6.00 -18.85 -4.30
N VAL A 182 -6.92 -18.05 -4.79
CA VAL A 182 -8.35 -18.12 -4.50
C VAL A 182 -9.16 -18.30 -5.79
N GLY A 183 -8.71 -17.68 -6.89
CA GLY A 183 -9.42 -17.55 -8.14
C GLY A 183 -10.28 -16.29 -8.18
N LEU A 184 -10.18 -15.53 -9.29
CA LEU A 184 -10.97 -14.30 -9.46
C LEU A 184 -12.47 -14.57 -9.51
N SER A 185 -12.89 -15.75 -10.01
CA SER A 185 -14.30 -16.16 -10.03
C SER A 185 -14.91 -16.38 -8.64
N ASN A 186 -14.06 -16.57 -7.63
CA ASN A 186 -14.46 -16.77 -6.23
C ASN A 186 -14.28 -15.50 -5.39
N THR A 187 -13.91 -14.40 -5.99
CA THR A 187 -13.54 -13.17 -5.27
C THR A 187 -14.42 -12.01 -5.69
N LEU A 188 -14.94 -11.28 -4.70
CA LEU A 188 -15.61 -10.00 -4.91
C LEU A 188 -14.65 -8.88 -4.53
N PHE A 189 -14.37 -7.98 -5.47
CA PHE A 189 -13.57 -6.77 -5.23
C PHE A 189 -14.47 -5.56 -4.99
N TYR A 190 -14.15 -4.82 -3.91
CA TYR A 190 -14.76 -3.54 -3.63
C TYR A 190 -13.66 -2.50 -3.44
N ILE A 191 -13.68 -1.43 -4.22
CA ILE A 191 -12.69 -0.35 -4.18
C ILE A 191 -13.38 0.94 -3.80
N THR A 192 -12.83 1.65 -2.83
CA THR A 192 -13.30 2.96 -2.39
C THR A 192 -12.14 3.88 -2.07
N SER A 193 -12.37 5.19 -2.17
CA SER A 193 -11.45 6.22 -1.68
C SER A 193 -11.80 6.55 -0.24
N THR A 194 -10.78 6.70 0.62
CA THR A 194 -10.94 7.06 2.04
C THR A 194 -10.57 8.50 2.36
N GLY A 195 -10.21 9.29 1.35
CA GLY A 195 -9.81 10.68 1.54
C GLY A 195 -9.78 11.46 0.25
N TYR A 196 -9.48 12.74 0.39
CA TYR A 196 -9.24 13.64 -0.73
C TYR A 196 -7.76 13.98 -0.76
N THR A 197 -7.17 14.04 -1.95
CA THR A 197 -5.98 14.85 -2.15
C THR A 197 -6.46 16.30 -2.17
N ASP A 198 -5.85 17.19 -1.39
CA ASP A 198 -6.01 18.63 -1.60
C ASP A 198 -5.48 18.95 -3.00
N ALA A 199 -6.37 18.83 -3.98
CA ALA A 199 -6.09 19.38 -5.29
C ALA A 199 -6.05 20.88 -5.10
N GLU A 200 -4.87 21.50 -5.16
CA GLU A 200 -4.82 22.91 -5.52
C GLU A 200 -5.75 23.09 -6.73
N PRO A 201 -6.50 24.19 -6.80
CA PRO A 201 -7.37 24.45 -7.95
C PRO A 201 -6.51 24.50 -9.21
N LEU A 202 -6.26 23.34 -9.77
CA LEU A 202 -5.67 23.19 -11.09
C LEU A 202 -6.67 23.80 -12.06
N ASP A 203 -6.18 24.58 -12.99
CA ASP A 203 -6.99 25.10 -14.07
C ASP A 203 -7.60 23.93 -14.85
N HIS A 204 -8.80 23.52 -14.43
CA HIS A 204 -9.55 22.39 -15.01
C HIS A 204 -9.77 22.55 -16.51
N THR A 205 -9.55 23.73 -17.08
CA THR A 205 -9.64 23.97 -18.53
C THR A 205 -8.46 23.37 -19.29
N LYS A 206 -7.30 23.24 -18.64
CA LYS A 206 -6.07 22.66 -19.23
C LYS A 206 -5.99 21.12 -19.15
N TYR A 207 -6.74 20.51 -18.24
CA TYR A 207 -6.59 19.09 -17.88
C TYR A 207 -7.90 18.32 -18.05
N ARG A 208 -8.68 18.65 -19.06
CA ARG A 208 -9.82 17.80 -19.44
C ARG A 208 -9.29 16.43 -19.85
N ILE A 209 -9.56 15.45 -19.02
CA ILE A 209 -9.56 14.06 -19.43
C ILE A 209 -10.76 13.90 -20.37
N PRO A 210 -10.57 13.43 -21.62
CA PRO A 210 -11.65 13.25 -22.56
C PRO A 210 -12.66 12.21 -22.05
#